data_8ffc6af004bc366c3d6327ba97f7bebe
#
_entry.id   8ffc6af004bc366c3d6327ba97f7bebe
#
_cell.length_a   1.000
_cell.length_b   1.000
_cell.length_c   1.000
_cell.angle_alpha   90.00
_cell.angle_beta   90.00
_cell.angle_gamma   90.00
#
_symmetry.space_group_name_H-M   'P 1'
#
loop_
_entity.id
_entity.type
_entity.pdbx_description
1 polymer ?
#
loop_
_entity_poly.entity_id
_entity_poly.type
_entity_poly.pdbx_seq_one_letter_code
_entity_poly.pdbx_strand_id
1 'polypeptide(L)'
;MKTLLLTLGLSLVAALPAQDPLGLISEKLDLIGTWYVKALVDTKVMPVEQRPKKVSPQTITALEGGDLVITFTIMKKGQCHKMNVLLEKTEEPGKYRAFNGTNLVQGEELPVKDHYAFIMEGQHRGRPFHMGNLIGRNLDVNFEALEEFKKFVQRKGFLQENIFIPAQTGK
;
A
#
# COMPACT_ATOMS: atom_id res chain seq x y z
N MET A 1 -64.86 -3.84 -37.50
CA MET A 1 -64.33 -3.44 -36.19
C MET A 1 -62.90 -3.84 -36.15
N LYS A 2 -61.97 -2.89 -36.24
CA LYS A 2 -60.52 -3.12 -36.20
C LYS A 2 -60.01 -2.72 -34.82
N THR A 3 -59.65 -3.69 -34.03
CA THR A 3 -59.00 -3.48 -32.73
C THR A 3 -57.51 -3.19 -32.93
N LEU A 4 -57.14 -1.97 -32.61
CA LEU A 4 -55.74 -1.53 -32.61
C LEU A 4 -55.09 -1.99 -31.28
N LEU A 5 -54.17 -2.94 -31.36
CA LEU A 5 -53.29 -3.32 -30.23
C LEU A 5 -52.09 -2.39 -30.18
N LEU A 6 -52.11 -1.45 -29.21
CA LEU A 6 -50.95 -0.65 -28.85
C LEU A 6 -50.03 -1.50 -27.99
N THR A 7 -48.92 -1.96 -28.55
CA THR A 7 -47.82 -2.52 -27.77
C THR A 7 -46.96 -1.38 -27.22
N LEU A 8 -47.08 -1.12 -25.91
CA LEU A 8 -46.17 -0.25 -25.18
C LEU A 8 -44.84 -0.98 -25.02
N GLY A 9 -43.85 -0.55 -25.81
CA GLY A 9 -42.45 -0.95 -25.61
C GLY A 9 -41.87 -0.29 -24.36
N LEU A 10 -41.72 -1.06 -23.28
CA LEU A 10 -40.98 -0.63 -22.09
C LEU A 10 -39.48 -0.66 -22.43
N SER A 11 -38.92 0.50 -22.74
CA SER A 11 -37.45 0.65 -22.85
C SER A 11 -36.84 0.63 -21.45
N LEU A 12 -36.28 -0.52 -21.08
CA LEU A 12 -35.45 -0.64 -19.89
C LEU A 12 -34.12 0.09 -20.15
N VAL A 13 -34.02 1.35 -19.75
CA VAL A 13 -32.76 2.06 -19.68
C VAL A 13 -32.01 1.50 -18.46
N ALA A 14 -31.10 0.59 -18.69
CA ALA A 14 -30.14 0.19 -17.65
C ALA A 14 -29.25 1.40 -17.33
N ALA A 15 -29.55 2.07 -16.22
CA ALA A 15 -28.67 3.07 -15.66
C ALA A 15 -27.40 2.35 -15.21
N LEU A 16 -26.32 2.54 -15.95
CA LEU A 16 -24.98 2.20 -15.47
C LEU A 16 -24.74 3.00 -14.19
N PRO A 17 -24.30 2.37 -13.08
CA PRO A 17 -23.93 3.12 -11.90
C PRO A 17 -22.82 4.09 -12.30
N ALA A 18 -23.07 5.38 -12.16
CA ALA A 18 -22.05 6.39 -12.29
C ALA A 18 -20.97 6.06 -11.28
N GLN A 19 -19.77 5.72 -11.76
CA GLN A 19 -18.60 5.58 -10.90
C GLN A 19 -18.38 6.95 -10.27
N ASP A 20 -18.53 7.00 -8.96
CA ASP A 20 -18.41 8.21 -8.16
C ASP A 20 -16.99 8.75 -8.29
N PRO A 21 -16.73 9.89 -8.98
CA PRO A 21 -15.38 10.43 -9.08
C PRO A 21 -14.82 10.86 -7.72
N LEU A 22 -15.69 11.02 -6.71
CA LEU A 22 -15.34 11.27 -5.33
C LEU A 22 -14.73 10.03 -4.62
N GLY A 23 -15.11 8.81 -4.99
CA GLY A 23 -14.54 7.58 -4.43
C GLY A 23 -13.04 7.44 -4.76
N LEU A 24 -12.64 7.74 -6.01
CA LEU A 24 -11.24 7.70 -6.44
C LEU A 24 -10.38 8.79 -5.78
N ILE A 25 -10.97 9.93 -5.43
CA ILE A 25 -10.31 11.02 -4.71
C ILE A 25 -10.16 10.66 -3.22
N SER A 26 -11.14 9.96 -2.65
CA SER A 26 -11.14 9.52 -1.24
C SER A 26 -10.03 8.53 -0.96
N GLU A 27 -9.87 7.45 -1.76
CA GLU A 27 -8.81 6.46 -1.58
C GLU A 27 -7.40 7.08 -1.62
N LYS A 28 -7.22 8.11 -2.43
CA LYS A 28 -5.95 8.80 -2.60
C LYS A 28 -5.63 9.75 -1.46
N LEU A 29 -6.64 10.43 -0.91
CA LEU A 29 -6.50 11.32 0.23
C LEU A 29 -6.20 10.55 1.52
N ASP A 30 -6.68 9.33 1.64
CA ASP A 30 -6.47 8.50 2.83
C ASP A 30 -5.02 8.04 3.00
N LEU A 31 -4.23 7.97 1.91
CA LEU A 31 -2.80 7.65 1.99
C LEU A 31 -1.91 8.85 2.35
N ILE A 32 -2.37 10.08 2.17
CA ILE A 32 -1.56 11.28 2.42
C ILE A 32 -1.35 11.49 3.92
N GLY A 33 -0.14 11.88 4.30
CA GLY A 33 0.22 12.24 5.67
C GLY A 33 1.23 11.28 6.30
N THR A 34 1.27 11.26 7.62
CA THR A 34 2.25 10.50 8.39
C THR A 34 1.75 9.10 8.73
N TRP A 35 2.64 8.13 8.56
CA TRP A 35 2.41 6.71 8.79
C TRP A 35 3.57 6.09 9.57
N TYR A 36 3.27 5.05 10.34
CA TYR A 36 4.25 4.31 11.13
C TYR A 36 4.33 2.88 10.63
N VAL A 37 5.53 2.39 10.35
CA VAL A 37 5.77 1.00 9.95
C VAL A 37 5.55 0.10 11.17
N LYS A 38 4.57 -0.78 11.11
CA LYS A 38 4.16 -1.66 12.21
C LYS A 38 4.78 -3.05 12.13
N ALA A 39 4.93 -3.56 10.93
CA ALA A 39 5.55 -4.85 10.67
C ALA A 39 6.20 -4.86 9.29
N LEU A 40 7.19 -5.69 9.14
CA LEU A 40 7.90 -5.95 7.89
C LEU A 40 7.94 -7.46 7.63
N VAL A 41 7.96 -7.84 6.36
CA VAL A 41 8.16 -9.22 5.93
C VAL A 41 9.08 -9.25 4.72
N ASP A 42 9.91 -10.28 4.62
CA ASP A 42 10.75 -10.56 3.46
C ASP A 42 10.56 -12.02 3.05
N THR A 43 10.74 -12.34 1.78
CA THR A 43 10.69 -13.74 1.30
C THR A 43 11.86 -14.57 1.80
N LYS A 44 12.97 -13.93 2.14
CA LYS A 44 14.12 -14.59 2.75
C LYS A 44 14.12 -14.32 4.23
N VAL A 45 14.43 -15.34 5.02
CA VAL A 45 14.71 -15.14 6.45
C VAL A 45 15.88 -14.18 6.56
N MET A 46 15.56 -12.92 6.85
CA MET A 46 16.61 -11.93 7.08
C MET A 46 17.26 -12.22 8.44
N PRO A 47 18.58 -12.45 8.50
CA PRO A 47 19.28 -12.61 9.77
C PRO A 47 18.93 -11.47 10.72
N VAL A 48 18.79 -11.76 12.01
CA VAL A 48 18.34 -10.77 13.01
C VAL A 48 19.24 -9.54 13.02
N GLU A 49 20.53 -9.72 12.75
CA GLU A 49 21.52 -8.64 12.70
C GLU A 49 21.32 -7.69 11.51
N GLN A 50 20.70 -8.17 10.45
CA GLN A 50 20.43 -7.40 9.22
C GLN A 50 19.04 -6.77 9.21
N ARG A 51 18.15 -7.18 10.13
CA ARG A 51 16.80 -6.59 10.23
C ARG A 51 16.92 -5.13 10.67
N PRO A 52 16.13 -4.21 10.07
CA PRO A 52 16.09 -2.85 10.55
C PRO A 52 15.56 -2.83 12.00
N LYS A 53 16.45 -2.56 12.94
CA LYS A 53 16.11 -2.53 14.38
C LYS A 53 15.17 -1.38 14.70
N LYS A 54 15.32 -0.28 13.99
CA LYS A 54 14.53 0.94 14.17
C LYS A 54 14.11 1.50 12.81
N VAL A 55 12.89 1.98 12.72
CA VAL A 55 12.33 2.64 11.55
C VAL A 55 11.78 4.02 11.92
N SER A 56 11.90 4.96 11.01
CA SER A 56 11.33 6.30 11.17
C SER A 56 9.88 6.33 10.69
N PRO A 57 9.09 7.31 11.15
CA PRO A 57 7.82 7.61 10.52
C PRO A 57 8.02 7.89 9.02
N GLN A 58 7.02 7.52 8.22
CA GLN A 58 6.97 7.79 6.80
C GLN A 58 5.95 8.88 6.53
N THR A 59 6.27 9.82 5.65
CA THR A 59 5.30 10.82 5.17
C THR A 59 5.01 10.54 3.71
N ILE A 60 3.73 10.39 3.38
CA ILE A 60 3.26 10.22 2.00
C ILE A 60 2.66 11.54 1.54
N THR A 61 3.13 12.05 0.42
CA THR A 61 2.60 13.25 -0.24
C THR A 61 2.17 12.93 -1.65
N ALA A 62 1.10 13.57 -2.12
CA ALA A 62 0.64 13.44 -3.50
C ALA A 62 1.30 14.49 -4.38
N LEU A 63 1.63 14.08 -5.61
CA LEU A 63 2.02 14.97 -6.70
C LEU A 63 0.85 15.12 -7.69
N GLU A 64 0.96 16.10 -8.60
CA GLU A 64 0.05 16.23 -9.73
C GLU A 64 0.05 14.93 -10.55
N GLY A 65 -1.10 14.59 -11.15
CA GLY A 65 -1.24 13.39 -11.98
C GLY A 65 -1.46 12.09 -11.21
N GLY A 66 -1.25 12.08 -9.89
CA GLY A 66 -1.56 10.93 -9.07
C GLY A 66 -0.39 10.14 -8.54
N ASP A 67 0.80 10.57 -8.82
CA ASP A 67 2.02 10.03 -8.23
C ASP A 67 2.10 10.37 -6.74
N LEU A 68 2.83 9.54 -5.99
CA LEU A 68 3.05 9.73 -4.57
C LEU A 68 4.55 9.80 -4.28
N VAL A 69 4.92 10.55 -3.25
CA VAL A 69 6.28 10.53 -2.71
C VAL A 69 6.23 10.05 -1.27
N ILE A 70 6.99 8.99 -1.00
CA ILE A 70 7.21 8.51 0.36
C ILE A 70 8.54 9.06 0.85
N THR A 71 8.49 9.80 1.96
CA THR A 71 9.67 10.36 2.63
C THR A 71 9.88 9.68 3.97
N PHE A 72 11.08 9.19 4.23
CA PHE A 72 11.46 8.58 5.51
C PHE A 72 12.96 8.77 5.77
N THR A 73 13.41 8.46 6.97
CA THR A 73 14.81 8.57 7.36
C THR A 73 15.41 7.19 7.63
N ILE A 74 16.61 6.95 7.12
CA ILE A 74 17.38 5.75 7.42
C ILE A 74 18.67 6.13 8.17
N MET A 75 19.07 5.26 9.09
CA MET A 75 20.37 5.36 9.74
C MET A 75 21.40 4.57 8.92
N LYS A 76 22.43 5.25 8.42
CA LYS A 76 23.53 4.62 7.70
C LYS A 76 24.86 5.14 8.22
N LYS A 77 25.72 4.23 8.71
CA LYS A 77 27.04 4.57 9.29
C LYS A 77 26.98 5.64 10.39
N GLY A 78 25.95 5.55 11.26
CA GLY A 78 25.76 6.51 12.35
C GLY A 78 25.18 7.87 11.93
N GLN A 79 24.83 8.07 10.67
CA GLN A 79 24.24 9.29 10.15
C GLN A 79 22.80 9.06 9.66
N CYS A 80 21.93 10.04 9.88
CA CYS A 80 20.57 10.02 9.39
C CYS A 80 20.50 10.56 7.95
N HIS A 81 19.96 9.76 7.04
CA HIS A 81 19.76 10.13 5.65
C HIS A 81 18.27 10.18 5.34
N LYS A 82 17.80 11.33 4.83
CA LYS A 82 16.44 11.48 4.32
C LYS A 82 16.34 10.79 2.97
N MET A 83 15.36 9.90 2.83
CA MET A 83 15.07 9.18 1.61
C MET A 83 13.74 9.64 1.04
N ASN A 84 13.68 9.82 -0.27
CA ASN A 84 12.45 10.09 -1.00
C ASN A 84 12.28 9.00 -2.06
N VAL A 85 11.14 8.33 -2.05
CA VAL A 85 10.78 7.30 -3.04
C VAL A 85 9.58 7.81 -3.82
N LEU A 86 9.77 8.01 -5.12
CA LEU A 86 8.69 8.32 -6.05
C LEU A 86 7.94 7.04 -6.37
N LEU A 87 6.62 7.06 -6.19
CA LEU A 87 5.69 6.04 -6.62
C LEU A 87 4.90 6.57 -7.82
N GLU A 88 5.25 6.13 -9.01
CA GLU A 88 4.57 6.49 -10.26
C GLU A 88 3.28 5.67 -10.38
N LYS A 89 2.16 6.35 -10.49
CA LYS A 89 0.85 5.73 -10.65
C LYS A 89 0.80 4.87 -11.91
N THR A 90 0.19 3.69 -11.80
CA THR A 90 -0.16 2.85 -12.95
C THR A 90 -1.65 2.99 -13.30
N GLU A 91 -2.08 2.34 -14.37
CA GLU A 91 -3.50 2.27 -14.73
C GLU A 91 -4.32 1.38 -13.75
N GLU A 92 -3.64 0.51 -13.01
CA GLU A 92 -4.27 -0.37 -12.04
C GLU A 92 -4.33 0.33 -10.67
N PRO A 93 -5.53 0.44 -10.05
CA PRO A 93 -5.68 1.02 -8.71
C PRO A 93 -4.80 0.30 -7.68
N GLY A 94 -4.16 1.09 -6.79
CA GLY A 94 -3.31 0.55 -5.74
C GLY A 94 -1.95 0.02 -6.20
N LYS A 95 -1.64 0.09 -7.51
CA LYS A 95 -0.33 -0.32 -8.06
C LYS A 95 0.48 0.88 -8.52
N TYR A 96 1.75 0.88 -8.17
CA TYR A 96 2.70 1.93 -8.48
C TYR A 96 4.01 1.32 -8.98
N ARG A 97 4.75 2.09 -9.78
CA ARG A 97 6.14 1.80 -10.13
C ARG A 97 7.06 2.65 -9.27
N ALA A 98 8.18 2.08 -8.85
CA ALA A 98 9.20 2.77 -8.07
C ALA A 98 10.59 2.50 -8.65
N PHE A 99 11.57 3.34 -8.26
CA PHE A 99 12.97 3.21 -8.65
C PHE A 99 13.16 3.12 -10.17
N ASN A 100 12.63 4.12 -10.91
CA ASN A 100 12.65 4.17 -12.38
C ASN A 100 11.99 2.94 -13.04
N GLY A 101 10.90 2.46 -12.47
CA GLY A 101 10.12 1.35 -13.00
C GLY A 101 10.69 -0.05 -12.73
N THR A 102 11.82 -0.15 -12.00
CA THR A 102 12.43 -1.47 -11.70
C THR A 102 11.67 -2.25 -10.63
N ASN A 103 10.88 -1.56 -9.80
CA ASN A 103 10.12 -2.17 -8.74
C ASN A 103 8.62 -1.87 -8.90
N LEU A 104 7.80 -2.88 -8.64
CA LEU A 104 6.35 -2.75 -8.54
C LEU A 104 5.96 -2.68 -7.06
N VAL A 105 5.11 -1.71 -6.72
CA VAL A 105 4.54 -1.56 -5.37
C VAL A 105 3.04 -1.73 -5.48
N GLN A 106 2.48 -2.62 -4.67
CA GLN A 106 1.05 -2.83 -4.56
C GLN A 106 0.60 -2.54 -3.13
N GLY A 107 -0.37 -1.63 -2.96
CA GLY A 107 -0.99 -1.30 -1.68
C GLY A 107 -2.42 -1.80 -1.60
N GLU A 108 -2.83 -2.18 -0.40
CA GLU A 108 -4.19 -2.61 -0.07
C GLU A 108 -4.58 -2.05 1.30
N GLU A 109 -5.74 -1.41 1.39
CA GLU A 109 -6.32 -1.02 2.66
C GLU A 109 -6.78 -2.27 3.40
N LEU A 110 -6.40 -2.38 4.68
CA LEU A 110 -6.86 -3.49 5.51
C LEU A 110 -8.26 -3.24 6.07
N PRO A 111 -9.01 -4.29 6.46
CA PRO A 111 -10.32 -4.14 7.11
C PRO A 111 -10.27 -3.38 8.45
N VAL A 112 -9.07 -3.18 8.98
CA VAL A 112 -8.83 -2.42 10.21
C VAL A 112 -8.52 -0.97 9.86
N LYS A 113 -9.37 -0.06 10.30
CA LYS A 113 -9.27 1.37 10.02
C LYS A 113 -7.85 1.91 10.24
N ASP A 114 -7.44 2.83 9.37
CA ASP A 114 -6.14 3.51 9.44
C ASP A 114 -4.91 2.59 9.30
N HIS A 115 -5.07 1.45 8.60
CA HIS A 115 -4.00 0.51 8.31
C HIS A 115 -3.97 0.11 6.83
N TYR A 116 -2.76 0.12 6.27
CA TYR A 116 -2.48 -0.33 4.90
C TYR A 116 -1.37 -1.38 4.91
N ALA A 117 -1.47 -2.32 3.98
CA ALA A 117 -0.41 -3.28 3.68
C ALA A 117 0.15 -3.00 2.30
N PHE A 118 1.47 -3.04 2.16
CA PHE A 118 2.17 -2.87 0.89
C PHE A 118 3.07 -4.05 0.63
N ILE A 119 3.14 -4.46 -0.64
CA ILE A 119 4.14 -5.38 -1.17
C ILE A 119 4.97 -4.62 -2.19
N MET A 120 6.28 -4.79 -2.13
CA MET A 120 7.22 -4.31 -3.13
C MET A 120 7.98 -5.49 -3.70
N GLU A 121 7.97 -5.62 -5.01
CA GLU A 121 8.73 -6.62 -5.74
C GLU A 121 9.53 -5.98 -6.86
N GLY A 122 10.69 -6.54 -7.16
CA GLY A 122 11.58 -6.01 -8.19
C GLY A 122 12.98 -6.59 -8.08
N GLN A 123 13.97 -5.77 -8.43
CA GLN A 123 15.37 -6.14 -8.37
C GLN A 123 16.19 -5.09 -7.62
N HIS A 124 17.08 -5.55 -6.78
CA HIS A 124 18.11 -4.73 -6.15
C HIS A 124 19.49 -5.28 -6.49
N ARG A 125 20.29 -4.50 -7.23
CA ARG A 125 21.64 -4.90 -7.71
C ARG A 125 21.61 -6.25 -8.46
N GLY A 126 20.62 -6.44 -9.35
CA GLY A 126 20.46 -7.67 -10.14
C GLY A 126 19.94 -8.89 -9.38
N ARG A 127 19.56 -8.74 -8.10
CA ARG A 127 18.98 -9.81 -7.30
C ARG A 127 17.47 -9.58 -7.10
N PRO A 128 16.65 -10.62 -7.22
CA PRO A 128 15.23 -10.51 -6.92
C PRO A 128 15.01 -10.02 -5.49
N PHE A 129 14.08 -9.10 -5.36
CA PHE A 129 13.70 -8.48 -4.10
C PHE A 129 12.19 -8.53 -3.96
N HIS A 130 11.72 -9.00 -2.82
CA HIS A 130 10.29 -9.09 -2.54
C HIS A 130 10.08 -8.90 -1.03
N MET A 131 9.44 -7.81 -0.67
CA MET A 131 9.17 -7.47 0.74
C MET A 131 7.78 -6.90 0.91
N GLY A 132 7.28 -6.93 2.14
CA GLY A 132 6.04 -6.29 2.51
C GLY A 132 6.15 -5.49 3.79
N ASN A 133 5.25 -4.55 3.97
CA ASN A 133 5.13 -3.79 5.20
C ASN A 133 3.67 -3.53 5.56
N LEU A 134 3.42 -3.46 6.87
CA LEU A 134 2.20 -2.95 7.46
C LEU A 134 2.47 -1.54 7.96
N ILE A 135 1.63 -0.58 7.58
CA ILE A 135 1.67 0.78 8.11
C ILE A 135 0.37 1.13 8.82
N GLY A 136 0.45 2.00 9.80
CA GLY A 136 -0.70 2.50 10.56
C GLY A 136 -0.53 3.96 10.95
N ARG A 137 -1.65 4.65 11.21
CA ARG A 137 -1.66 6.08 11.58
C ARG A 137 -1.17 6.36 12.99
N ASN A 138 -1.26 5.39 13.89
CA ASN A 138 -0.89 5.55 15.29
C ASN A 138 0.41 4.81 15.61
N LEU A 139 1.09 5.19 16.68
CA LEU A 139 2.30 4.51 17.16
C LEU A 139 2.01 3.14 17.77
N ASP A 140 0.83 2.96 18.35
CA ASP A 140 0.46 1.75 19.07
C ASP A 140 0.33 0.54 18.15
N VAL A 141 0.71 -0.62 18.66
CA VAL A 141 0.52 -1.89 17.96
C VAL A 141 -0.95 -2.27 17.99
N ASN A 142 -1.54 -2.50 16.83
CA ASN A 142 -2.88 -3.04 16.70
C ASN A 142 -2.79 -4.52 16.32
N PHE A 143 -3.17 -5.41 17.24
CA PHE A 143 -3.08 -6.86 17.04
C PHE A 143 -4.02 -7.37 15.94
N GLU A 144 -5.20 -6.77 15.78
CA GLU A 144 -6.13 -7.12 14.71
C GLU A 144 -5.54 -6.78 13.34
N ALA A 145 -4.94 -5.59 13.21
CA ALA A 145 -4.24 -5.20 11.98
C ALA A 145 -3.05 -6.12 11.67
N LEU A 146 -2.34 -6.58 12.69
CA LEU A 146 -1.25 -7.54 12.52
C LEU A 146 -1.76 -8.91 12.04
N GLU A 147 -2.90 -9.39 12.55
CA GLU A 147 -3.52 -10.65 12.08
C GLU A 147 -4.01 -10.52 10.63
N GLU A 148 -4.62 -9.40 10.25
CA GLU A 148 -5.01 -9.15 8.87
C GLU A 148 -3.77 -9.05 7.94
N PHE A 149 -2.70 -8.43 8.41
CA PHE A 149 -1.43 -8.40 7.67
C PHE A 149 -0.84 -9.81 7.47
N LYS A 150 -0.88 -10.68 8.45
CA LYS A 150 -0.45 -12.08 8.33
C LYS A 150 -1.22 -12.80 7.21
N LYS A 151 -2.55 -12.64 7.18
CA LYS A 151 -3.39 -13.21 6.11
C LYS A 151 -3.04 -12.63 4.76
N PHE A 152 -2.85 -11.31 4.69
CA PHE A 152 -2.47 -10.60 3.46
C PHE A 152 -1.15 -11.13 2.89
N VAL A 153 -0.08 -11.17 3.68
CA VAL A 153 1.24 -11.61 3.21
C VAL A 153 1.25 -13.09 2.84
N GLN A 154 0.47 -13.92 3.52
CA GLN A 154 0.31 -15.33 3.18
C GLN A 154 -0.34 -15.49 1.80
N ARG A 155 -1.38 -14.72 1.47
CA ARG A 155 -1.97 -14.69 0.12
C ARG A 155 -0.98 -14.24 -0.96
N LYS A 156 0.03 -13.46 -0.59
CA LYS A 156 1.10 -12.96 -1.47
C LYS A 156 2.34 -13.88 -1.52
N GLY A 157 2.28 -15.05 -0.88
CA GLY A 157 3.33 -16.06 -0.93
C GLY A 157 4.47 -15.90 0.09
N PHE A 158 4.29 -15.05 1.10
CA PHE A 158 5.25 -14.94 2.19
C PHE A 158 4.97 -15.95 3.30
N LEU A 159 6.00 -16.32 4.04
CA LEU A 159 5.89 -17.09 5.26
C LEU A 159 5.62 -16.14 6.45
N GLN A 160 4.62 -16.44 7.26
CA GLN A 160 4.28 -15.63 8.43
C GLN A 160 5.42 -15.53 9.46
N GLU A 161 6.24 -16.56 9.56
CA GLU A 161 7.42 -16.61 10.44
C GLU A 161 8.51 -15.60 10.05
N ASN A 162 8.46 -15.09 8.81
CA ASN A 162 9.40 -14.06 8.34
C ASN A 162 8.95 -12.64 8.70
N ILE A 163 7.79 -12.49 9.33
CA ILE A 163 7.31 -11.19 9.81
C ILE A 163 8.12 -10.78 11.05
N PHE A 164 8.55 -9.54 11.07
CA PHE A 164 9.19 -8.95 12.24
C PHE A 164 8.66 -7.53 12.51
N ILE A 165 8.67 -7.14 13.76
CA ILE A 165 8.17 -5.84 14.23
C ILE A 165 9.38 -4.97 14.58
N PRO A 166 9.65 -3.89 13.80
CA PRO A 166 10.75 -2.99 14.10
C PRO A 166 10.37 -2.03 15.23
N ALA A 167 11.35 -1.57 15.98
CA ALA A 167 11.15 -0.46 16.90
C ALA A 167 11.02 0.87 16.13
N GLN A 168 10.23 1.80 16.65
CA GLN A 168 10.10 3.13 16.07
C GLN A 168 11.26 4.04 16.50
N THR A 169 11.81 4.84 15.56
CA THR A 169 12.70 5.95 15.89
C THR A 169 11.87 7.23 15.92
N GLY A 170 11.91 7.91 16.98
CA GLY A 170 11.30 9.23 17.04
C GLY A 170 10.14 9.30 18.01
N LYS A 171 10.48 9.64 19.17
CA LYS A 171 9.73 10.56 20.02
C LYS A 171 10.44 11.91 19.96
#